data_d2dd76da06f8a386ef903e65056f939d
#
_entry.id   d2dd76da06f8a386ef903e65056f939d
#
_cell.length_a   1.000
_cell.length_b   1.000
_cell.length_c   1.000
_cell.angle_alpha   90.00
_cell.angle_beta   90.00
_cell.angle_gamma   90.00
#
_symmetry.space_group_name_H-M   'P 1'
#
loop_
_entity.id
_entity.type
_entity.pdbx_description
1 polymer ?
#
loop_
_entity_poly.entity_id
_entity_poly.type
_entity_poly.pdbx_seq_one_letter_code
_entity_poly.pdbx_strand_id
1 'polypeptide(L)'
;LSASSTLLHCRQLSLSRGGRPILDRLDLSLQAGSLTALLGPNGAGKSSLLKCLTGELEHQGEIRLFGRERQKWAGTELAHRVGVLPQSSSLNFPFLCEEVVAMGRLPHSEPASRRDQIVGAAMTHAGVDHLAGRLYPGLSGGERQRVQFARVLAQIWQAPDEPQQARLLLLDEPTSALDLKYQHQLLTMARALAARHTAVLVVLHDLNLAARYADRLVMLEQGRVMADGSPREVLTPDLIDRLYDYPAQVILHPESGLPMVV
;
A
#
# COMPACT_ATOMS: atom_id res chain seq x y z
N LEU A 1 8.86 -10.69 22.67
CA LEU A 1 7.85 -10.56 21.64
C LEU A 1 7.02 -9.33 21.99
N SER A 2 7.34 -8.16 21.42
CA SER A 2 6.55 -6.93 21.57
C SER A 2 5.18 -7.17 20.96
N ALA A 3 4.10 -6.90 21.73
CA ALA A 3 2.74 -6.96 21.23
C ALA A 3 2.64 -6.06 20.00
N SER A 4 2.27 -6.64 18.85
CA SER A 4 2.07 -5.93 17.60
C SER A 4 0.98 -4.89 17.80
N SER A 5 1.32 -3.60 17.72
CA SER A 5 0.35 -2.52 17.94
C SER A 5 -0.51 -2.32 16.70
N THR A 6 -1.83 -2.26 16.88
CA THR A 6 -2.76 -1.94 15.81
C THR A 6 -2.60 -0.48 15.41
N LEU A 7 -2.22 -0.23 14.14
CA LEU A 7 -2.01 1.12 13.62
C LEU A 7 -3.21 1.68 12.88
N LEU A 8 -4.03 0.80 12.30
CA LEU A 8 -5.29 1.15 11.66
C LEU A 8 -6.38 0.20 12.17
N HIS A 9 -7.54 0.75 12.47
CA HIS A 9 -8.72 0.00 12.84
C HIS A 9 -9.96 0.64 12.21
N CYS A 10 -10.69 -0.14 11.42
CA CYS A 10 -12.00 0.22 10.87
C CYS A 10 -13.08 -0.63 11.52
N ARG A 11 -14.21 -0.01 11.87
CA ARG A 11 -15.38 -0.70 12.39
C ARG A 11 -16.63 -0.30 11.62
N GLN A 12 -17.37 -1.31 11.15
CA GLN A 12 -18.65 -1.16 10.46
C GLN A 12 -18.58 -0.14 9.31
N LEU A 13 -17.43 -0.13 8.59
CA LEU A 13 -17.20 0.82 7.53
C LEU A 13 -18.14 0.57 6.37
N SER A 14 -18.96 1.57 6.03
CA SER A 14 -19.94 1.46 4.95
C SER A 14 -19.84 2.67 4.03
N LEU A 15 -19.93 2.42 2.73
CA LEU A 15 -19.91 3.42 1.67
C LEU A 15 -20.95 3.06 0.63
N SER A 16 -21.79 4.04 0.25
CA SER A 16 -22.73 3.91 -0.87
C SER A 16 -22.49 5.01 -1.89
N ARG A 17 -22.63 4.68 -3.17
CA ARG A 17 -22.52 5.64 -4.26
C ARG A 17 -23.66 5.43 -5.26
N GLY A 18 -24.43 6.49 -5.53
CA GLY A 18 -25.61 6.39 -6.40
C GLY A 18 -26.63 5.36 -5.92
N GLY A 19 -26.82 5.21 -4.59
CA GLY A 19 -27.75 4.24 -3.99
C GLY A 19 -27.22 2.79 -3.98
N ARG A 20 -26.04 2.51 -4.52
CA ARG A 20 -25.43 1.18 -4.51
C ARG A 20 -24.39 1.05 -3.40
N PRO A 21 -24.44 0.00 -2.56
CA PRO A 21 -23.41 -0.24 -1.57
C PRO A 21 -22.11 -0.62 -2.26
N ILE A 22 -21.01 0.06 -1.87
CA ILE A 22 -19.64 -0.22 -2.33
C ILE A 22 -18.85 -0.92 -1.22
N LEU A 23 -19.05 -0.48 0.04
CA LEU A 23 -18.56 -1.13 1.24
C LEU A 23 -19.76 -1.37 2.16
N ASP A 24 -19.82 -2.55 2.78
CA ASP A 24 -20.94 -2.93 3.64
C ASP A 24 -20.43 -3.47 4.97
N ARG A 25 -20.48 -2.61 6.00
CA ARG A 25 -20.12 -2.90 7.39
C ARG A 25 -18.78 -3.65 7.53
N LEU A 26 -17.79 -3.17 6.80
CA LEU A 26 -16.45 -3.78 6.74
C LEU A 26 -15.69 -3.47 8.02
N ASP A 27 -15.13 -4.50 8.65
CA ASP A 27 -14.18 -4.42 9.74
C ASP A 27 -12.78 -4.80 9.23
N LEU A 28 -11.76 -3.99 9.55
CA LEU A 28 -10.37 -4.24 9.17
C LEU A 28 -9.44 -3.67 10.22
N SER A 29 -8.39 -4.40 10.56
CA SER A 29 -7.28 -3.88 11.36
C SER A 29 -5.95 -4.14 10.68
N LEU A 30 -4.99 -3.20 10.81
CA LEU A 30 -3.62 -3.37 10.32
C LEU A 30 -2.65 -3.25 11.49
N GLN A 31 -1.70 -4.19 11.56
CA GLN A 31 -0.71 -4.27 12.63
C GLN A 31 0.63 -3.69 12.18
N ALA A 32 1.33 -3.02 13.10
CA ALA A 32 2.72 -2.65 12.90
C ALA A 32 3.56 -3.91 12.65
N GLY A 33 4.52 -3.82 11.74
CA GLY A 33 5.41 -4.94 11.46
C GLY A 33 4.85 -5.96 10.46
N SER A 34 3.67 -5.69 9.85
CA SER A 34 3.01 -6.63 8.95
C SER A 34 2.70 -6.01 7.59
N LEU A 35 2.86 -6.81 6.54
CA LEU A 35 2.39 -6.53 5.19
C LEU A 35 1.10 -7.33 4.95
N THR A 36 -0.01 -6.60 4.77
CA THR A 36 -1.32 -7.17 4.45
C THR A 36 -1.61 -6.95 2.96
N ALA A 37 -1.91 -8.01 2.22
CA ALA A 37 -2.40 -7.89 0.85
C ALA A 37 -3.93 -7.89 0.83
N LEU A 38 -4.49 -6.91 0.13
CA LEU A 38 -5.92 -6.78 -0.11
C LEU A 38 -6.23 -7.30 -1.52
N LEU A 39 -7.01 -8.36 -1.58
CA LEU A 39 -7.34 -9.11 -2.78
C LEU A 39 -8.85 -9.07 -3.04
N GLY A 40 -9.25 -9.52 -4.21
CA GLY A 40 -10.65 -9.63 -4.61
C GLY A 40 -10.88 -9.21 -6.05
N PRO A 41 -12.02 -9.57 -6.66
CA PRO A 41 -12.34 -9.25 -8.04
C PRO A 41 -12.44 -7.74 -8.28
N ASN A 42 -12.51 -7.36 -9.56
CA ASN A 42 -12.75 -5.98 -9.94
C ASN A 42 -14.13 -5.54 -9.43
N GLY A 43 -14.19 -4.32 -8.89
CA GLY A 43 -15.43 -3.81 -8.29
C GLY A 43 -15.69 -4.28 -6.85
N ALA A 44 -14.83 -5.08 -6.23
CA ALA A 44 -15.01 -5.55 -4.85
C ALA A 44 -14.95 -4.43 -3.78
N GLY A 45 -14.51 -3.21 -4.14
CA GLY A 45 -14.44 -2.08 -3.22
C GLY A 45 -13.02 -1.73 -2.73
N LYS A 46 -11.97 -2.40 -3.23
CA LYS A 46 -10.58 -2.24 -2.76
C LYS A 46 -10.07 -0.80 -2.78
N SER A 47 -10.10 -0.14 -3.93
CA SER A 47 -9.66 1.27 -4.05
C SER A 47 -10.59 2.24 -3.30
N SER A 48 -11.89 1.91 -3.20
CA SER A 48 -12.83 2.69 -2.40
C SER A 48 -12.51 2.60 -0.91
N LEU A 49 -12.12 1.42 -0.42
CA LEU A 49 -11.62 1.24 0.94
C LEU A 49 -10.39 2.13 1.18
N LEU A 50 -9.38 2.08 0.32
CA LEU A 50 -8.18 2.93 0.47
C LEU A 50 -8.57 4.42 0.53
N LYS A 51 -9.48 4.88 -0.33
CA LYS A 51 -9.96 6.26 -0.35
C LYS A 51 -10.73 6.66 0.93
N CYS A 52 -11.47 5.74 1.54
CA CYS A 52 -12.05 5.98 2.87
C CYS A 52 -10.95 6.10 3.94
N LEU A 53 -9.94 5.23 3.92
CA LEU A 53 -8.83 5.26 4.87
C LEU A 53 -8.03 6.57 4.79
N THR A 54 -7.84 7.10 3.58
CA THR A 54 -7.16 8.39 3.34
C THR A 54 -8.06 9.60 3.64
N GLY A 55 -9.38 9.39 3.72
CA GLY A 55 -10.40 10.43 3.91
C GLY A 55 -10.74 11.20 2.65
N GLU A 56 -10.44 10.63 1.49
CA GLU A 56 -10.88 11.16 0.19
C GLU A 56 -12.37 10.90 -0.08
N LEU A 57 -12.94 9.88 0.56
CA LEU A 57 -14.35 9.56 0.48
C LEU A 57 -15.00 9.60 1.87
N GLU A 58 -16.16 10.23 1.93
CA GLU A 58 -17.03 10.19 3.12
C GLU A 58 -17.61 8.78 3.27
N HIS A 59 -17.71 8.34 4.51
CA HIS A 59 -18.17 6.99 4.86
C HIS A 59 -18.98 7.00 6.15
N GLN A 60 -19.70 5.92 6.41
CA GLN A 60 -20.26 5.60 7.72
C GLN A 60 -19.33 4.61 8.44
N GLY A 61 -19.47 4.52 9.77
CA GLY A 61 -18.58 3.71 10.60
C GLY A 61 -17.37 4.51 11.12
N GLU A 62 -16.46 3.81 11.77
CA GLU A 62 -15.33 4.41 12.46
C GLU A 62 -14.00 4.02 11.81
N ILE A 63 -13.09 4.99 11.64
CA ILE A 63 -11.69 4.76 11.26
C ILE A 63 -10.80 5.38 12.34
N ARG A 64 -9.94 4.56 12.94
CA ARG A 64 -8.86 4.99 13.84
C ARG A 64 -7.50 4.76 13.21
N LEU A 65 -6.66 5.77 13.27
CA LEU A 65 -5.26 5.72 12.86
C LEU A 65 -4.40 6.00 14.10
N PHE A 66 -3.46 5.11 14.39
CA PHE A 66 -2.56 5.25 15.54
C PHE A 66 -3.30 5.49 16.87
N GLY A 67 -4.42 4.79 17.07
CA GLY A 67 -5.27 4.88 18.27
C GLY A 67 -6.22 6.09 18.33
N ARG A 68 -6.14 7.06 17.40
CA ARG A 68 -6.95 8.28 17.36
C ARG A 68 -7.92 8.23 16.17
N GLU A 69 -9.15 8.70 16.31
CA GLU A 69 -10.09 8.81 15.20
C GLU A 69 -9.50 9.62 14.05
N ARG A 70 -9.69 9.13 12.83
CA ARG A 70 -9.08 9.73 11.62
C ARG A 70 -9.44 11.21 11.46
N GLN A 71 -10.68 11.57 11.76
CA GLN A 71 -11.18 12.96 11.64
C GLN A 71 -10.52 13.95 12.62
N LYS A 72 -9.93 13.45 13.70
CA LYS A 72 -9.21 14.28 14.70
C LYS A 72 -7.76 14.57 14.33
N TRP A 73 -7.26 13.97 13.24
CA TRP A 73 -5.92 14.22 12.75
C TRP A 73 -5.90 15.41 11.78
N ALA A 74 -4.96 16.33 11.97
CA ALA A 74 -4.64 17.32 10.95
C ALA A 74 -3.99 16.62 9.73
N GLY A 75 -4.29 17.08 8.51
CA GLY A 75 -3.73 16.48 7.29
C GLY A 75 -2.20 16.49 7.28
N THR A 76 -1.58 17.56 7.78
CA THR A 76 -0.12 17.67 7.90
C THR A 76 0.47 16.66 8.87
N GLU A 77 -0.17 16.40 10.03
CA GLU A 77 0.27 15.39 11.00
C GLU A 77 0.22 13.98 10.39
N LEU A 78 -0.86 13.65 9.64
CA LEU A 78 -0.97 12.36 8.98
C LEU A 78 0.03 12.22 7.84
N ALA A 79 0.32 13.29 7.10
CA ALA A 79 1.26 13.25 6.00
C ALA A 79 2.69 12.86 6.42
N HIS A 80 3.07 13.06 7.68
CA HIS A 80 4.36 12.57 8.22
C HIS A 80 4.38 11.06 8.46
N ARG A 81 3.21 10.42 8.58
CA ARG A 81 3.08 9.04 9.06
C ARG A 81 2.37 8.11 8.08
N VAL A 82 1.60 8.65 7.14
CA VAL A 82 0.79 7.90 6.19
C VAL A 82 1.27 8.19 4.78
N GLY A 83 1.89 7.20 4.14
CA GLY A 83 2.27 7.25 2.74
C GLY A 83 1.20 6.56 1.88
N VAL A 84 0.83 7.19 0.78
CA VAL A 84 -0.18 6.66 -0.15
C VAL A 84 0.37 6.67 -1.57
N LEU A 85 0.41 5.49 -2.19
CA LEU A 85 0.68 5.33 -3.61
C LEU A 85 -0.64 4.97 -4.31
N PRO A 86 -1.29 5.91 -5.01
CA PRO A 86 -2.52 5.64 -5.74
C PRO A 86 -2.25 4.81 -7.00
N GLN A 87 -3.27 4.14 -7.51
CA GLN A 87 -3.21 3.34 -8.75
C GLN A 87 -2.72 4.16 -9.95
N SER A 88 -3.13 5.42 -10.04
CA SER A 88 -2.69 6.34 -11.09
C SER A 88 -2.41 7.72 -10.51
N SER A 89 -1.36 8.35 -11.01
CA SER A 89 -1.04 9.75 -10.71
C SER A 89 -0.73 10.46 -12.02
N SER A 90 -1.52 11.49 -12.35
CA SER A 90 -1.30 12.32 -13.52
C SER A 90 -0.58 13.60 -13.11
N LEU A 91 0.71 13.69 -13.39
CA LEU A 91 1.48 14.92 -13.34
C LEU A 91 1.84 15.28 -14.78
N ASN A 92 1.16 16.31 -15.32
CA ASN A 92 1.31 16.72 -16.72
C ASN A 92 2.30 17.90 -16.90
N PHE A 93 2.80 18.44 -15.80
CA PHE A 93 3.80 19.51 -15.82
C PHE A 93 5.22 18.95 -16.04
N PRO A 94 6.12 19.71 -16.68
CA PRO A 94 7.46 19.26 -17.02
C PRO A 94 8.43 19.33 -15.82
N PHE A 95 8.07 18.67 -14.71
CA PHE A 95 8.96 18.52 -13.56
C PHE A 95 10.07 17.51 -13.85
N LEU A 96 11.24 17.73 -13.26
CA LEU A 96 12.28 16.73 -13.16
C LEU A 96 11.85 15.61 -12.18
N CYS A 97 12.37 14.40 -12.37
CA CYS A 97 12.03 13.28 -11.50
C CYS A 97 12.39 13.53 -10.03
N GLU A 98 13.52 14.16 -9.77
CA GLU A 98 13.93 14.57 -8.42
C GLU A 98 13.00 15.60 -7.80
N GLU A 99 12.44 16.52 -8.59
CA GLU A 99 11.44 17.49 -8.12
C GLU A 99 10.13 16.78 -7.74
N VAL A 100 9.72 15.78 -8.52
CA VAL A 100 8.53 14.95 -8.17
C VAL A 100 8.77 14.23 -6.85
N VAL A 101 9.94 13.64 -6.64
CA VAL A 101 10.27 12.98 -5.37
C VAL A 101 10.32 13.98 -4.21
N ALA A 102 10.87 15.19 -4.45
CA ALA A 102 10.93 16.27 -3.46
C ALA A 102 9.56 16.76 -3.02
N MET A 103 8.49 16.60 -3.83
CA MET A 103 7.11 16.90 -3.41
C MET A 103 6.68 16.04 -2.20
N GLY A 104 7.26 14.86 -2.01
CA GLY A 104 7.05 14.05 -0.81
C GLY A 104 7.49 14.77 0.48
N ARG A 105 8.39 15.73 0.39
CA ARG A 105 8.90 16.50 1.55
C ARG A 105 8.11 17.77 1.86
N LEU A 106 7.07 18.09 1.07
CA LEU A 106 6.24 19.29 1.30
C LEU A 106 5.63 19.39 2.71
N PRO A 107 5.22 18.29 3.37
CA PRO A 107 4.72 18.36 4.74
C PRO A 107 5.79 18.68 5.80
N HIS A 108 7.09 18.53 5.45
CA HIS A 108 8.20 18.62 6.38
C HIS A 108 8.82 20.00 6.39
N SER A 109 9.19 20.47 7.58
CA SER A 109 9.96 21.71 7.76
C SER A 109 11.40 21.35 8.09
N GLU A 110 12.25 21.37 7.07
CA GLU A 110 13.67 20.95 7.17
C GLU A 110 14.58 21.78 6.25
N PRO A 111 15.89 21.87 6.54
CA PRO A 111 16.85 22.52 5.64
C PRO A 111 16.91 21.84 4.26
N ALA A 112 17.19 22.62 3.21
CA ALA A 112 17.28 22.14 1.85
C ALA A 112 18.30 20.97 1.71
N SER A 113 19.45 21.06 2.38
CA SER A 113 20.47 20.00 2.35
C SER A 113 19.95 18.66 2.90
N ARG A 114 19.12 18.70 3.96
CA ARG A 114 18.49 17.49 4.51
C ARG A 114 17.46 16.92 3.56
N ARG A 115 16.62 17.78 3.00
CA ARG A 115 15.63 17.39 1.99
C ARG A 115 16.29 16.69 0.81
N ASP A 116 17.35 17.28 0.26
CA ASP A 116 18.04 16.75 -0.93
C ASP A 116 18.71 15.40 -0.63
N GLN A 117 19.26 15.20 0.57
CA GLN A 117 19.77 13.91 1.04
C GLN A 117 18.67 12.84 1.07
N ILE A 118 17.50 13.18 1.63
CA ILE A 118 16.37 12.24 1.73
C ILE A 118 15.84 11.90 0.33
N VAL A 119 15.70 12.90 -0.55
CA VAL A 119 15.26 12.71 -1.93
C VAL A 119 16.22 11.77 -2.66
N GLY A 120 17.52 12.00 -2.60
CA GLY A 120 18.53 11.12 -3.20
C GLY A 120 18.46 9.69 -2.65
N ALA A 121 18.36 9.54 -1.32
CA ALA A 121 18.23 8.23 -0.68
C ALA A 121 16.95 7.50 -1.10
N ALA A 122 15.81 8.20 -1.16
CA ALA A 122 14.54 7.62 -1.60
C ALA A 122 14.60 7.17 -3.07
N MET A 123 15.23 7.97 -3.95
CA MET A 123 15.44 7.61 -5.36
C MET A 123 16.34 6.38 -5.50
N THR A 124 17.41 6.31 -4.76
CA THR A 124 18.31 5.12 -4.75
C THR A 124 17.57 3.87 -4.26
N HIS A 125 16.79 3.98 -3.18
CA HIS A 125 16.00 2.85 -2.67
C HIS A 125 14.96 2.37 -3.69
N ALA A 126 14.33 3.27 -4.44
CA ALA A 126 13.37 2.92 -5.49
C ALA A 126 14.04 2.52 -6.82
N GLY A 127 15.38 2.56 -6.93
CA GLY A 127 16.14 2.24 -8.13
C GLY A 127 15.88 3.20 -9.29
N VAL A 128 15.69 4.49 -8.99
CA VAL A 128 15.39 5.56 -9.96
C VAL A 128 16.34 6.75 -9.89
N ASP A 129 17.46 6.64 -9.19
CA ASP A 129 18.49 7.67 -9.07
C ASP A 129 19.04 8.12 -10.44
N HIS A 130 19.19 7.17 -11.38
CA HIS A 130 19.60 7.43 -12.77
C HIS A 130 18.59 8.26 -13.58
N LEU A 131 17.38 8.48 -13.07
CA LEU A 131 16.32 9.27 -13.71
C LEU A 131 16.26 10.72 -13.18
N ALA A 132 17.05 11.10 -12.18
CA ALA A 132 16.92 12.38 -11.46
C ALA A 132 16.71 13.58 -12.39
N GLY A 133 17.64 13.85 -13.29
CA GLY A 133 17.58 14.97 -14.22
C GLY A 133 16.66 14.77 -15.43
N ARG A 134 15.85 13.70 -15.52
CA ARG A 134 14.93 13.48 -16.63
C ARG A 134 13.55 14.10 -16.33
N LEU A 135 12.91 14.58 -17.39
CA LEU A 135 11.53 15.08 -17.31
C LEU A 135 10.54 13.93 -17.05
N TYR A 136 9.75 14.06 -15.99
CA TYR A 136 8.75 13.07 -15.56
C TYR A 136 7.74 12.69 -16.65
N PRO A 137 7.16 13.61 -17.47
CA PRO A 137 6.22 13.23 -18.52
C PRO A 137 6.81 12.33 -19.62
N GLY A 138 8.14 12.33 -19.79
CA GLY A 138 8.84 11.51 -20.78
C GLY A 138 9.14 10.07 -20.33
N LEU A 139 8.76 9.71 -19.11
CA LEU A 139 9.01 8.37 -18.55
C LEU A 139 8.00 7.33 -19.06
N SER A 140 8.44 6.07 -19.11
CA SER A 140 7.54 4.92 -19.24
C SER A 140 6.61 4.78 -18.03
N GLY A 141 5.52 4.01 -18.16
CA GLY A 141 4.58 3.75 -17.06
C GLY A 141 5.27 3.18 -15.82
N GLY A 142 6.14 2.20 -16.00
CA GLY A 142 6.89 1.59 -14.91
C GLY A 142 7.91 2.53 -14.26
N GLU A 143 8.60 3.38 -15.03
CA GLU A 143 9.48 4.41 -14.48
C GLU A 143 8.70 5.42 -13.66
N ARG A 144 7.54 5.90 -14.17
CA ARG A 144 6.64 6.81 -13.43
C ARG A 144 6.20 6.21 -12.11
N GLN A 145 5.77 4.94 -12.12
CA GLN A 145 5.33 4.23 -10.91
C GLN A 145 6.45 4.17 -9.85
N ARG A 146 7.68 3.87 -10.25
CA ARG A 146 8.83 3.85 -9.35
C ARG A 146 9.22 5.23 -8.81
N VAL A 147 9.15 6.28 -9.64
CA VAL A 147 9.37 7.66 -9.18
C VAL A 147 8.28 8.08 -8.18
N GLN A 148 7.01 7.72 -8.41
CA GLN A 148 5.94 7.97 -7.45
C GLN A 148 6.13 7.18 -6.15
N PHE A 149 6.62 5.95 -6.23
CA PHE A 149 6.98 5.20 -5.04
C PHE A 149 8.13 5.86 -4.27
N ALA A 150 9.18 6.36 -4.96
CA ALA A 150 10.25 7.14 -4.34
C ALA A 150 9.71 8.41 -3.64
N ARG A 151 8.73 9.10 -4.23
CA ARG A 151 8.05 10.24 -3.61
C ARG A 151 7.36 9.85 -2.30
N VAL A 152 6.65 8.71 -2.29
CA VAL A 152 5.99 8.21 -1.07
C VAL A 152 7.03 7.78 -0.03
N LEU A 153 8.13 7.15 -0.43
CA LEU A 153 9.25 6.83 0.47
C LEU A 153 9.84 8.09 1.09
N ALA A 154 10.10 9.12 0.28
CA ALA A 154 10.61 10.40 0.77
C ALA A 154 9.66 11.02 1.79
N GLN A 155 8.33 10.96 1.56
CA GLN A 155 7.31 11.50 2.45
C GLN A 155 7.36 10.90 3.85
N ILE A 156 7.45 9.58 3.96
CA ILE A 156 7.46 8.87 5.25
C ILE A 156 8.87 8.45 5.69
N TRP A 157 9.89 9.11 5.16
CA TRP A 157 11.29 8.78 5.45
C TRP A 157 11.61 8.98 6.92
N GLN A 158 12.32 8.00 7.49
CA GLN A 158 12.93 8.11 8.81
C GLN A 158 14.38 7.63 8.71
N ALA A 159 15.30 8.42 9.19
CA ALA A 159 16.68 8.02 9.26
C ALA A 159 16.88 6.91 10.31
N PRO A 160 17.89 6.03 10.14
CA PRO A 160 18.14 4.94 11.09
C PRO A 160 18.46 5.40 12.52
N ASP A 161 19.00 6.60 12.65
CA ASP A 161 19.40 7.26 13.90
C ASP A 161 18.27 8.09 14.55
N GLU A 162 17.12 8.24 13.87
CA GLU A 162 15.95 8.92 14.41
C GLU A 162 15.04 7.97 15.18
N PRO A 163 14.28 8.47 16.19
CA PRO A 163 13.27 7.67 16.86
C PRO A 163 12.25 7.11 15.86
N GLN A 164 12.15 5.78 15.82
CA GLN A 164 11.25 5.11 14.87
C GLN A 164 9.80 5.33 15.29
N GLN A 165 9.06 6.08 14.48
CA GLN A 165 7.63 6.27 14.64
C GLN A 165 6.84 5.24 13.85
N ALA A 166 5.69 4.83 14.38
CA ALA A 166 4.78 3.96 13.67
C ALA A 166 4.21 4.66 12.42
N ARG A 167 4.21 3.97 11.27
CA ARG A 167 3.81 4.48 9.96
C ARG A 167 2.80 3.55 9.29
N LEU A 168 2.05 4.10 8.38
CA LEU A 168 1.12 3.38 7.53
C LEU A 168 1.50 3.62 6.06
N LEU A 169 1.62 2.56 5.28
CA LEU A 169 1.88 2.61 3.84
C LEU A 169 0.71 1.93 3.11
N LEU A 170 0.01 2.70 2.27
CA LEU A 170 -1.11 2.24 1.47
C LEU A 170 -0.69 2.24 0.00
N LEU A 171 -0.74 1.08 -0.64
CA LEU A 171 -0.31 0.89 -2.03
C LEU A 171 -1.48 0.35 -2.85
N ASP A 172 -2.00 1.16 -3.79
CA ASP A 172 -3.09 0.75 -4.67
C ASP A 172 -2.55 0.24 -6.01
N GLU A 173 -2.56 -1.06 -6.22
CA GLU A 173 -2.08 -1.78 -7.41
C GLU A 173 -0.66 -1.35 -7.86
N PRO A 174 0.32 -1.34 -6.97
CA PRO A 174 1.63 -0.76 -7.25
C PRO A 174 2.44 -1.53 -8.29
N THR A 175 2.00 -2.74 -8.66
CA THR A 175 2.71 -3.65 -9.57
C THR A 175 2.14 -3.66 -10.98
N SER A 176 0.99 -3.04 -11.24
CA SER A 176 0.24 -3.18 -12.50
C SER A 176 0.97 -2.69 -13.75
N ALA A 177 1.87 -1.70 -13.61
CA ALA A 177 2.65 -1.13 -14.73
C ALA A 177 4.13 -1.59 -14.74
N LEU A 178 4.51 -2.53 -13.87
CA LEU A 178 5.89 -2.96 -13.67
C LEU A 178 6.15 -4.32 -14.33
N ASP A 179 7.34 -4.49 -14.87
CA ASP A 179 7.84 -5.81 -15.25
C ASP A 179 8.18 -6.66 -14.00
N LEU A 180 8.36 -7.97 -14.21
CA LEU A 180 8.57 -8.95 -13.16
C LEU A 180 9.67 -8.55 -12.17
N LYS A 181 10.81 -8.06 -12.65
CA LYS A 181 11.94 -7.64 -11.80
C LYS A 181 11.53 -6.54 -10.84
N TYR A 182 10.86 -5.51 -11.34
CA TYR A 182 10.49 -4.34 -10.55
C TYR A 182 9.29 -4.59 -9.65
N GLN A 183 8.36 -5.49 -10.02
CA GLN A 183 7.31 -5.98 -9.12
C GLN A 183 7.92 -6.59 -7.85
N HIS A 184 8.87 -7.51 -8.03
CA HIS A 184 9.56 -8.15 -6.92
C HIS A 184 10.38 -7.18 -6.07
N GLN A 185 11.08 -6.23 -6.70
CA GLN A 185 11.84 -5.21 -5.99
C GLN A 185 10.94 -4.33 -5.12
N LEU A 186 9.82 -3.84 -5.66
CA LEU A 186 8.88 -2.99 -4.93
C LEU A 186 8.28 -3.72 -3.72
N LEU A 187 7.82 -4.96 -3.91
CA LEU A 187 7.23 -5.74 -2.82
C LEU A 187 8.26 -6.13 -1.76
N THR A 188 9.51 -6.40 -2.16
CA THR A 188 10.62 -6.62 -1.22
C THR A 188 10.87 -5.36 -0.37
N MET A 189 10.88 -4.18 -0.98
CA MET A 189 11.02 -2.91 -0.24
C MET A 189 9.83 -2.66 0.69
N ALA A 190 8.60 -2.89 0.24
CA ALA A 190 7.40 -2.76 1.06
C ALA A 190 7.47 -3.68 2.29
N ARG A 191 7.92 -4.92 2.12
CA ARG A 191 8.14 -5.87 3.23
C ARG A 191 9.25 -5.42 4.19
N ALA A 192 10.35 -4.88 3.66
CA ALA A 192 11.43 -4.33 4.48
C ALA A 192 10.98 -3.11 5.30
N LEU A 193 10.08 -2.29 4.75
CA LEU A 193 9.45 -1.17 5.48
C LEU A 193 8.51 -1.69 6.57
N ALA A 194 7.72 -2.74 6.30
CA ALA A 194 6.87 -3.35 7.30
C ALA A 194 7.69 -3.76 8.54
N ALA A 195 8.83 -4.41 8.36
CA ALA A 195 9.71 -4.83 9.46
C ALA A 195 10.21 -3.68 10.36
N ARG A 196 10.02 -2.41 9.95
CA ARG A 196 10.41 -1.19 10.69
C ARG A 196 9.21 -0.45 11.30
N HIS A 197 8.38 -1.14 12.07
CA HIS A 197 7.18 -0.58 12.72
C HIS A 197 6.19 0.10 11.75
N THR A 198 6.16 -0.31 10.49
CA THR A 198 5.20 0.17 9.50
C THR A 198 4.12 -0.89 9.29
N ALA A 199 2.85 -0.48 9.27
CA ALA A 199 1.79 -1.32 8.71
C ALA A 199 1.71 -1.05 7.21
N VAL A 200 1.76 -2.10 6.39
CA VAL A 200 1.63 -1.99 4.94
C VAL A 200 0.35 -2.66 4.48
N LEU A 201 -0.47 -1.93 3.75
CA LEU A 201 -1.62 -2.47 3.01
C LEU A 201 -1.35 -2.33 1.52
N VAL A 202 -1.30 -3.43 0.80
CA VAL A 202 -1.08 -3.44 -0.64
C VAL A 202 -2.24 -4.10 -1.36
N VAL A 203 -2.84 -3.40 -2.32
CA VAL A 203 -3.81 -4.00 -3.25
C VAL A 203 -3.05 -4.73 -4.35
N LEU A 204 -3.34 -6.00 -4.52
CA LEU A 204 -2.74 -6.83 -5.55
C LEU A 204 -3.82 -7.59 -6.34
N HIS A 205 -3.50 -7.94 -7.60
CA HIS A 205 -4.30 -8.84 -8.43
C HIS A 205 -3.67 -10.23 -8.52
N ASP A 206 -2.35 -10.31 -8.42
CA ASP A 206 -1.61 -11.57 -8.50
C ASP A 206 -1.59 -12.27 -7.13
N LEU A 207 -2.28 -13.41 -7.06
CA LEU A 207 -2.39 -14.23 -5.85
C LEU A 207 -1.05 -14.83 -5.43
N ASN A 208 -0.16 -15.14 -6.38
CA ASN A 208 1.15 -15.70 -6.10
C ASN A 208 2.11 -14.64 -5.55
N LEU A 209 2.06 -13.41 -6.07
CA LEU A 209 2.78 -12.29 -5.46
C LEU A 209 2.28 -12.01 -4.04
N ALA A 210 0.96 -12.02 -3.83
CA ALA A 210 0.38 -11.85 -2.51
C ALA A 210 0.83 -12.95 -1.54
N ALA A 211 0.77 -14.22 -1.94
CA ALA A 211 1.24 -15.35 -1.14
C ALA A 211 2.71 -15.26 -0.76
N ARG A 212 3.54 -14.75 -1.69
CA ARG A 212 4.99 -14.66 -1.50
C ARG A 212 5.42 -13.55 -0.55
N TYR A 213 4.74 -12.42 -0.58
CA TYR A 213 5.21 -11.21 0.11
C TYR A 213 4.40 -10.83 1.35
N ALA A 214 3.12 -11.17 1.38
CA ALA A 214 2.27 -10.77 2.49
C ALA A 214 2.32 -11.76 3.66
N ASP A 215 2.25 -11.20 4.87
CA ASP A 215 2.08 -11.97 6.10
C ASP A 215 0.60 -12.34 6.30
N ARG A 216 -0.31 -11.54 5.74
CA ARG A 216 -1.76 -11.68 5.87
C ARG A 216 -2.45 -11.31 4.57
N LEU A 217 -3.46 -12.08 4.21
CA LEU A 217 -4.34 -11.81 3.07
C LEU A 217 -5.72 -11.44 3.57
N VAL A 218 -6.31 -10.40 2.98
CA VAL A 218 -7.72 -10.03 3.17
C VAL A 218 -8.38 -10.07 1.81
N MET A 219 -9.39 -10.91 1.66
CA MET A 219 -10.17 -11.01 0.42
C MET A 219 -11.49 -10.27 0.54
N LEU A 220 -11.73 -9.37 -0.41
CA LEU A 220 -12.97 -8.61 -0.51
C LEU A 220 -13.85 -9.13 -1.64
N GLU A 221 -15.15 -9.21 -1.37
CA GLU A 221 -16.20 -9.40 -2.36
C GLU A 221 -17.38 -8.49 -2.03
N GLN A 222 -17.88 -7.75 -3.00
CA GLN A 222 -19.04 -6.87 -2.86
C GLN A 222 -19.01 -5.99 -1.60
N GLY A 223 -17.85 -5.43 -1.29
CA GLY A 223 -17.63 -4.53 -0.16
C GLY A 223 -17.56 -5.20 1.22
N ARG A 224 -17.50 -6.53 1.29
CA ARG A 224 -17.36 -7.31 2.54
C ARG A 224 -16.07 -8.10 2.56
N VAL A 225 -15.54 -8.35 3.77
CA VAL A 225 -14.43 -9.27 3.96
C VAL A 225 -14.98 -10.70 3.90
N MET A 226 -14.47 -11.48 2.96
CA MET A 226 -14.83 -12.88 2.75
C MET A 226 -13.87 -13.84 3.42
N ALA A 227 -12.60 -13.48 3.46
CA ALA A 227 -11.56 -14.23 4.15
C ALA A 227 -10.47 -13.28 4.66
N ASP A 228 -9.87 -13.68 5.77
CA ASP A 228 -8.84 -12.91 6.48
C ASP A 228 -7.95 -13.88 7.26
N GLY A 229 -6.68 -13.98 6.89
CA GLY A 229 -5.75 -14.92 7.51
C GLY A 229 -4.41 -14.96 6.82
N SER A 230 -3.59 -15.96 7.18
CA SER A 230 -2.34 -16.23 6.48
C SER A 230 -2.56 -16.69 5.04
N PRO A 231 -1.57 -16.58 4.14
CA PRO A 231 -1.71 -17.09 2.77
C PRO A 231 -2.19 -18.55 2.68
N ARG A 232 -1.75 -19.40 3.61
CA ARG A 232 -2.17 -20.82 3.64
C ARG A 232 -3.63 -21.02 4.04
N GLU A 233 -4.15 -20.17 4.91
CA GLU A 233 -5.56 -20.25 5.34
C GLU A 233 -6.51 -19.69 4.29
N VAL A 234 -6.07 -18.67 3.55
CA VAL A 234 -6.93 -17.91 2.63
C VAL A 234 -6.90 -18.46 1.21
N LEU A 235 -5.73 -18.88 0.70
CA LEU A 235 -5.64 -19.38 -0.67
C LEU A 235 -6.04 -20.87 -0.72
N THR A 236 -7.34 -21.10 -0.82
CA THR A 236 -7.92 -22.43 -1.02
C THR A 236 -8.62 -22.50 -2.38
N PRO A 237 -8.65 -23.68 -3.04
CA PRO A 237 -9.34 -23.87 -4.33
C PRO A 237 -10.80 -23.37 -4.28
N ASP A 238 -11.55 -23.75 -3.24
CA ASP A 238 -12.96 -23.38 -3.09
C ASP A 238 -13.18 -21.86 -2.97
N LEU A 239 -12.30 -21.16 -2.24
CA LEU A 239 -12.42 -19.71 -2.09
C LEU A 239 -12.04 -18.98 -3.38
N ILE A 240 -11.03 -19.47 -4.10
CA ILE A 240 -10.61 -18.91 -5.38
C ILE A 240 -11.70 -19.12 -6.44
N ASP A 241 -12.24 -20.32 -6.56
CA ASP A 241 -13.33 -20.63 -7.47
C ASP A 241 -14.54 -19.72 -7.19
N ARG A 242 -14.93 -19.62 -5.94
CA ARG A 242 -16.06 -18.76 -5.53
C ARG A 242 -15.86 -17.27 -5.86
N LEU A 243 -14.66 -16.73 -5.63
CA LEU A 243 -14.40 -15.29 -5.76
C LEU A 243 -14.06 -14.85 -7.18
N TYR A 244 -13.44 -15.73 -7.95
CA TYR A 244 -12.93 -15.42 -9.28
C TYR A 244 -13.66 -16.18 -10.41
N ASP A 245 -14.63 -17.03 -10.04
CA ASP A 245 -15.33 -17.90 -10.98
C ASP A 245 -14.36 -18.72 -11.86
N TYR A 246 -13.32 -19.26 -11.19
CA TYR A 246 -12.22 -19.97 -11.85
C TYR A 246 -11.75 -21.16 -11.00
N PRO A 247 -11.88 -22.41 -11.48
CA PRO A 247 -11.49 -23.63 -10.76
C PRO A 247 -9.97 -23.76 -10.73
N ALA A 248 -9.33 -23.04 -9.82
CA ALA A 248 -7.89 -23.06 -9.63
C ALA A 248 -7.43 -24.27 -8.81
N GLN A 249 -6.22 -24.72 -9.07
CA GLN A 249 -5.51 -25.62 -8.18
C GLN A 249 -4.57 -24.82 -7.28
N VAL A 250 -4.41 -25.28 -6.04
CA VAL A 250 -3.45 -24.69 -5.09
C VAL A 250 -2.47 -25.78 -4.69
N ILE A 251 -1.22 -25.56 -5.01
CA ILE A 251 -0.11 -26.45 -4.63
C ILE A 251 0.84 -25.72 -3.66
N LEU A 252 1.68 -26.48 -2.97
CA LEU A 252 2.75 -25.88 -2.17
C LEU A 252 4.01 -25.75 -3.01
N HIS A 253 4.58 -24.54 -3.04
CA HIS A 253 5.86 -24.30 -3.69
C HIS A 253 6.94 -25.16 -3.04
N PRO A 254 7.70 -25.98 -3.81
CA PRO A 254 8.56 -27.03 -3.25
C PRO A 254 9.67 -26.50 -2.33
N GLU A 255 10.20 -25.31 -2.58
CA GLU A 255 11.27 -24.73 -1.78
C GLU A 255 10.77 -23.89 -0.62
N SER A 256 9.76 -23.02 -0.85
CA SER A 256 9.28 -22.08 0.18
C SER A 256 8.14 -22.63 1.03
N GLY A 257 7.46 -23.68 0.55
CA GLY A 257 6.25 -24.21 1.18
C GLY A 257 5.07 -23.25 1.19
N LEU A 258 5.15 -22.12 0.46
CA LEU A 258 4.04 -21.18 0.33
C LEU A 258 2.99 -21.71 -0.66
N PRO A 259 1.70 -21.39 -0.49
CA PRO A 259 0.68 -21.75 -1.48
C PRO A 259 0.95 -21.03 -2.81
N MET A 260 0.76 -21.75 -3.88
CA MET A 260 0.89 -21.28 -5.26
C MET A 260 -0.37 -21.69 -6.03
N VAL A 261 -1.01 -20.72 -6.63
CA VAL A 261 -2.18 -20.90 -7.49
C VAL A 261 -1.71 -21.22 -8.89
N VAL A 262 -2.20 -22.32 -9.47
CA VAL A 262 -1.86 -22.83 -10.80
C VAL A 262 -3.10 -23.09 -11.63
#